data_2da4ca345357eafbbc789dc599f01480
#
_entry.id   2da4ca345357eafbbc789dc599f01480
#
_cell.length_a   1.000
_cell.length_b   1.000
_cell.length_c   1.000
_cell.angle_alpha   90.00
_cell.angle_beta   90.00
_cell.angle_gamma   90.00
#
_symmetry.space_group_name_H-M   'P 1'
#
loop_
_entity.id
_entity.type
_entity.pdbx_description
1 polymer ?
#
loop_
_entity_poly.entity_id
_entity_poly.type
_entity_poly.pdbx_seq_one_letter_code
_entity_poly.pdbx_strand_id
1 'polypeptide(L)'
;MVATQKRKKIRLKDYKYSENGVYFITICTKNRQNLLWDVGATCGRLNIEPPLSDLGKIIDGEIHKIDSIYENAEINKYVIMPNHIHMIIILNEGIRRPQVAPTISRILQQFKGSITKQVGCSIWQKSFYDHIIRNELDYQKIWQYIDTNPVKWKDDQYYI
;
A
#
# COMPACT_ATOMS: atom_id res chain seq x y z
N MET A 1 12.85 -18.81 -27.02
CA MET A 1 11.52 -18.17 -26.86
C MET A 1 11.21 -18.07 -25.39
N VAL A 2 11.25 -16.88 -24.81
CA VAL A 2 10.91 -16.66 -23.41
C VAL A 2 9.39 -16.60 -23.32
N ALA A 3 8.77 -17.54 -22.64
CA ALA A 3 7.33 -17.56 -22.41
C ALA A 3 6.93 -16.34 -21.58
N THR A 4 6.18 -15.44 -22.20
CA THR A 4 5.58 -14.28 -21.53
C THR A 4 4.57 -14.79 -20.53
N GLN A 5 4.90 -14.80 -19.22
CA GLN A 5 3.97 -15.12 -18.16
C GLN A 5 2.77 -14.17 -18.24
N LYS A 6 1.61 -14.67 -18.66
CA LYS A 6 0.34 -13.95 -18.62
C LYS A 6 0.06 -13.56 -17.16
N ARG A 7 0.11 -12.25 -16.87
CA ARG A 7 -0.29 -11.72 -15.55
C ARG A 7 -1.71 -12.18 -15.22
N LYS A 8 -1.87 -12.90 -14.11
CA LYS A 8 -3.20 -13.18 -13.55
C LYS A 8 -3.92 -11.84 -13.35
N LYS A 9 -5.16 -11.71 -13.85
CA LYS A 9 -6.04 -10.58 -13.53
C LYS A 9 -6.36 -10.69 -12.04
N ILE A 10 -5.74 -9.86 -11.22
CA ILE A 10 -5.85 -9.88 -9.75
C ILE A 10 -7.17 -9.24 -9.29
N ARG A 11 -7.81 -8.43 -10.16
CA ARG A 11 -9.09 -7.78 -9.86
C ARG A 11 -10.27 -8.72 -10.08
N LEU A 12 -11.15 -8.78 -9.09
CA LEU A 12 -12.43 -9.47 -9.22
C LEU A 12 -13.22 -8.84 -10.39
N LYS A 13 -13.60 -9.67 -11.37
CA LYS A 13 -14.54 -9.31 -12.42
C LYS A 13 -15.86 -8.96 -11.72
N ASP A 14 -16.46 -7.82 -12.05
CA ASP A 14 -17.78 -7.38 -11.56
C ASP A 14 -17.82 -6.76 -10.14
N TYR A 15 -16.69 -6.55 -9.45
CA TYR A 15 -16.67 -5.81 -8.19
C TYR A 15 -16.50 -4.30 -8.44
N LYS A 16 -17.41 -3.50 -7.93
CA LYS A 16 -17.34 -2.05 -8.01
C LYS A 16 -16.42 -1.50 -6.92
N TYR A 17 -15.16 -1.25 -7.26
CA TYR A 17 -14.15 -0.66 -6.36
C TYR A 17 -14.46 0.78 -5.90
N SER A 18 -15.64 1.28 -6.18
CA SER A 18 -16.21 2.53 -5.69
C SER A 18 -17.17 2.33 -4.52
N GLU A 19 -17.42 1.08 -4.12
CA GLU A 19 -18.30 0.77 -2.99
C GLU A 19 -17.54 0.93 -1.67
N ASN A 20 -18.29 1.31 -0.62
CA ASN A 20 -17.81 1.34 0.74
C ASN A 20 -17.24 -0.03 1.11
N GLY A 21 -16.15 -0.03 1.85
CA GLY A 21 -15.52 -1.27 2.24
C GLY A 21 -14.13 -1.09 2.82
N VAL A 22 -13.57 -2.17 3.27
CA VAL A 22 -12.23 -2.25 3.84
C VAL A 22 -11.33 -3.00 2.85
N TYR A 23 -10.25 -2.36 2.46
CA TYR A 23 -9.35 -2.85 1.42
C TYR A 23 -7.94 -3.02 1.96
N PHE A 24 -7.38 -4.20 1.80
CA PHE A 24 -5.95 -4.43 1.98
C PHE A 24 -5.22 -4.20 0.67
N ILE A 25 -4.23 -3.33 0.68
CA ILE A 25 -3.50 -2.88 -0.51
C ILE A 25 -2.02 -3.20 -0.33
N THR A 26 -1.39 -3.68 -1.42
CA THR A 26 0.07 -3.80 -1.52
C THR A 26 0.59 -3.07 -2.74
N ILE A 27 1.54 -2.16 -2.54
CA ILE A 27 2.21 -1.40 -3.59
C ILE A 27 3.69 -1.74 -3.57
N CYS A 28 4.24 -2.23 -4.68
CA CYS A 28 5.65 -2.58 -4.79
C CYS A 28 6.45 -1.53 -5.56
N THR A 29 7.71 -1.37 -5.17
CA THR A 29 8.69 -0.62 -5.96
C THR A 29 8.98 -1.34 -7.28
N LYS A 30 9.45 -0.57 -8.28
CA LYS A 30 9.86 -1.10 -9.57
C LYS A 30 10.98 -2.13 -9.39
N ASN A 31 10.81 -3.31 -10.00
CA ASN A 31 11.75 -4.44 -9.89
C ASN A 31 11.99 -4.91 -8.44
N ARG A 32 11.12 -4.57 -7.50
CA ARG A 32 11.24 -4.89 -6.06
C ARG A 32 12.55 -4.38 -5.44
N GLN A 33 13.06 -3.25 -5.88
CA GLN A 33 14.27 -2.64 -5.32
C GLN A 33 14.03 -2.18 -3.88
N ASN A 34 14.97 -2.48 -2.98
CA ASN A 34 14.95 -2.08 -1.57
C ASN A 34 15.31 -0.59 -1.43
N LEU A 35 14.35 0.29 -1.71
CA LEU A 35 14.53 1.75 -1.76
C LEU A 35 14.01 2.47 -0.51
N LEU A 36 13.15 1.83 0.29
CA LEU A 36 12.33 2.51 1.28
C LEU A 36 12.92 2.47 2.70
N TRP A 37 13.89 1.60 2.94
CA TRP A 37 14.67 1.55 4.19
C TRP A 37 16.11 1.97 3.94
N ASP A 38 16.77 2.47 4.99
CA ASP A 38 18.21 2.74 4.93
C ASP A 38 19.02 1.47 4.73
N VAL A 39 20.05 1.56 3.90
CA VAL A 39 20.94 0.43 3.61
C VAL A 39 21.70 0.02 4.89
N GLY A 40 21.63 -1.27 5.23
CA GLY A 40 22.29 -1.83 6.40
C GLY A 40 21.54 -1.71 7.72
N ALA A 41 20.39 -1.03 7.72
CA ALA A 41 19.54 -1.02 8.89
C ALA A 41 18.88 -2.40 9.07
N THR A 42 19.11 -3.03 10.21
CA THR A 42 18.45 -4.28 10.57
C THR A 42 17.38 -4.00 11.61
N CYS A 43 16.12 -4.26 11.27
CA CYS A 43 15.05 -4.29 12.24
C CYS A 43 15.20 -5.57 13.08
N GLY A 44 16.09 -5.53 14.07
CA GLY A 44 16.45 -6.69 14.89
C GLY A 44 16.10 -6.61 16.37
N ARG A 45 15.43 -5.53 16.79
CA ARG A 45 14.99 -5.36 18.19
C ARG A 45 13.52 -5.02 18.25
N LEU A 46 12.80 -5.72 19.10
CA LEU A 46 11.42 -5.45 19.51
C LEU A 46 11.24 -3.94 19.80
N ASN A 47 10.25 -3.30 19.17
CA ASN A 47 9.83 -1.90 19.36
C ASN A 47 10.66 -0.81 18.66
N ILE A 48 11.33 -1.08 17.55
CA ILE A 48 11.95 -0.04 16.75
C ILE A 48 11.11 0.17 15.47
N GLU A 49 10.73 1.42 15.24
CA GLU A 49 10.13 1.84 13.97
C GLU A 49 11.04 1.45 12.80
N PRO A 50 10.45 1.08 11.64
CA PRO A 50 11.26 0.76 10.47
C PRO A 50 12.24 1.88 10.15
N PRO A 51 13.51 1.58 9.85
CA PRO A 51 14.52 2.59 9.53
C PRO A 51 14.30 3.16 8.13
N LEU A 52 13.38 4.08 7.99
CA LEU A 52 12.98 4.65 6.70
C LEU A 52 14.12 5.46 6.08
N SER A 53 14.39 5.20 4.80
CA SER A 53 15.20 6.07 3.96
C SER A 53 14.51 7.44 3.77
N ASP A 54 15.21 8.42 3.19
CA ASP A 54 14.58 9.70 2.87
C ASP A 54 13.37 9.54 1.94
N LEU A 55 13.44 8.59 1.00
CA LEU A 55 12.31 8.21 0.16
C LEU A 55 11.17 7.59 0.99
N GLY A 56 11.50 6.71 1.93
CA GLY A 56 10.53 6.13 2.87
C GLY A 56 9.81 7.20 3.70
N LYS A 57 10.52 8.22 4.16
CA LYS A 57 9.92 9.36 4.90
C LYS A 57 8.99 10.21 4.03
N ILE A 58 9.34 10.45 2.76
CA ILE A 58 8.46 11.12 1.80
C ILE A 58 7.16 10.34 1.64
N ILE A 59 7.26 9.02 1.48
CA ILE A 59 6.11 8.12 1.34
C ILE A 59 5.24 8.13 2.59
N ASP A 60 5.85 8.07 3.76
CA ASP A 60 5.16 8.14 5.06
C ASP A 60 4.33 9.43 5.17
N GLY A 61 4.93 10.57 4.83
CA GLY A 61 4.23 11.85 4.78
C GLY A 61 3.06 11.88 3.78
N GLU A 62 3.19 11.23 2.62
CA GLU A 62 2.12 11.16 1.62
C GLU A 62 0.97 10.23 2.05
N ILE A 63 1.26 9.14 2.80
CA ILE A 63 0.24 8.28 3.38
C ILE A 63 -0.65 9.07 4.33
N HIS A 64 -0.06 9.86 5.23
CA HIS A 64 -0.81 10.70 6.20
C HIS A 64 -1.67 11.79 5.53
N LYS A 65 -1.36 12.19 4.31
CA LYS A 65 -2.18 13.17 3.58
C LYS A 65 -3.46 12.57 3.01
N ILE A 66 -3.55 11.25 2.85
CA ILE A 66 -4.72 10.61 2.24
C ILE A 66 -5.99 10.95 3.04
N ASP A 67 -5.96 10.83 4.36
CA ASP A 67 -7.10 11.13 5.24
C ASP A 67 -7.55 12.59 5.17
N SER A 68 -6.60 13.51 4.91
CA SER A 68 -6.89 14.94 4.78
C SER A 68 -7.40 15.35 3.38
N ILE A 69 -7.03 14.59 2.34
CA ILE A 69 -7.42 14.87 0.96
C ILE A 69 -8.81 14.27 0.65
N TYR A 70 -9.12 13.11 1.23
CA TYR A 70 -10.33 12.36 0.93
C TYR A 70 -11.21 12.20 2.16
N GLU A 71 -12.32 12.92 2.23
CA GLU A 71 -13.28 12.85 3.35
C GLU A 71 -13.89 11.45 3.56
N ASN A 72 -13.86 10.61 2.52
CA ASN A 72 -14.45 9.27 2.54
C ASN A 72 -13.42 8.14 2.55
N ALA A 73 -12.14 8.44 2.70
CA ALA A 73 -11.08 7.45 2.79
C ALA A 73 -10.28 7.64 4.07
N GLU A 74 -10.00 6.55 4.76
CA GLU A 74 -9.22 6.52 5.99
C GLU A 74 -8.13 5.46 5.89
N ILE A 75 -6.90 5.81 6.26
CA ILE A 75 -5.81 4.85 6.44
C ILE A 75 -5.88 4.28 7.84
N ASN A 76 -6.40 3.07 7.95
CA ASN A 76 -6.57 2.43 9.24
C ASN A 76 -5.27 1.85 9.81
N LYS A 77 -4.46 1.22 8.96
CA LYS A 77 -3.14 0.69 9.32
C LYS A 77 -2.26 0.60 8.08
N TYR A 78 -0.96 0.79 8.25
CA TYR A 78 0.02 0.59 7.19
C TYR A 78 1.38 0.18 7.74
N VAL A 79 2.24 -0.31 6.86
CA VAL A 79 3.67 -0.53 7.09
C VAL A 79 4.43 -0.28 5.80
N ILE A 80 5.55 0.42 5.92
CA ILE A 80 6.50 0.63 4.83
C ILE A 80 7.62 -0.39 5.00
N MET A 81 7.73 -1.30 4.03
CA MET A 81 8.76 -2.33 3.96
C MET A 81 9.87 -1.89 3.00
N PRO A 82 11.04 -2.55 2.94
CA PRO A 82 12.15 -2.11 2.09
C PRO A 82 11.78 -1.90 0.62
N ASN A 83 10.88 -2.68 0.05
CA ASN A 83 10.53 -2.66 -1.37
C ASN A 83 9.03 -2.66 -1.67
N HIS A 84 8.19 -2.49 -0.65
CA HIS A 84 6.74 -2.41 -0.81
C HIS A 84 6.07 -1.75 0.39
N ILE A 85 4.79 -1.46 0.24
CA ILE A 85 3.94 -0.91 1.29
C ILE A 85 2.71 -1.79 1.40
N HIS A 86 2.32 -2.13 2.62
CA HIS A 86 1.01 -2.68 2.94
C HIS A 86 0.17 -1.61 3.64
N MET A 87 -1.11 -1.50 3.28
CA MET A 87 -2.03 -0.61 3.98
C MET A 87 -3.46 -1.16 3.98
N ILE A 88 -4.20 -0.85 5.04
CA ILE A 88 -5.65 -1.03 5.12
C ILE A 88 -6.28 0.33 4.87
N ILE A 89 -7.07 0.43 3.81
CA ILE A 89 -7.84 1.63 3.46
C ILE A 89 -9.32 1.34 3.68
N ILE A 90 -9.99 2.19 4.44
CA ILE A 90 -11.43 2.14 4.65
C ILE A 90 -12.07 3.20 3.75
N LEU A 91 -13.01 2.80 2.90
CA LEU A 91 -13.88 3.72 2.16
C LEU A 91 -15.24 3.79 2.81
N ASN A 92 -15.66 4.98 3.18
CA ASN A 92 -16.95 5.29 3.79
C ASN A 92 -17.84 6.05 2.81
N GLU A 93 -19.15 6.10 3.10
CA GLU A 93 -20.06 7.02 2.40
C GLU A 93 -19.68 8.46 2.75
N GLY A 94 -19.28 9.24 1.73
CA GLY A 94 -19.01 10.65 1.92
C GLY A 94 -20.31 11.43 2.24
N ILE A 95 -20.22 12.41 3.14
CA ILE A 95 -21.34 13.29 3.55
C ILE A 95 -21.84 14.13 2.36
N ARG A 96 -21.00 14.41 1.41
CA ARG A 96 -21.34 15.05 0.13
C ARG A 96 -21.20 14.03 -0.98
N ARG A 97 -22.26 13.81 -1.78
CA ARG A 97 -22.15 13.06 -3.04
C ARG A 97 -21.30 13.88 -4.02
N PRO A 98 -20.00 13.66 -4.15
CA PRO A 98 -19.30 14.11 -5.34
C PRO A 98 -19.90 13.31 -6.50
N GLN A 99 -20.04 13.91 -7.65
CA GLN A 99 -20.52 13.23 -8.86
C GLN A 99 -19.69 12.00 -9.23
N VAL A 100 -18.51 11.85 -8.63
CA VAL A 100 -17.65 10.65 -8.71
C VAL A 100 -16.96 10.47 -7.35
N ALA A 101 -17.40 9.50 -6.55
CA ALA A 101 -16.68 9.10 -5.35
C ALA A 101 -15.27 8.59 -5.74
N PRO A 102 -14.21 8.99 -5.03
CA PRO A 102 -12.86 8.52 -5.31
C PRO A 102 -12.80 7.00 -5.08
N THR A 103 -12.35 6.28 -6.09
CA THR A 103 -12.11 4.84 -6.01
C THR A 103 -10.73 4.57 -5.43
N ILE A 104 -10.51 3.39 -4.86
CA ILE A 104 -9.16 2.94 -4.44
C ILE A 104 -8.13 3.17 -5.56
N SER A 105 -8.48 2.84 -6.79
CA SER A 105 -7.58 3.04 -7.94
C SER A 105 -7.18 4.49 -8.14
N ARG A 106 -8.11 5.43 -7.97
CA ARG A 106 -7.85 6.87 -8.12
C ARG A 106 -7.00 7.41 -6.97
N ILE A 107 -7.30 7.01 -5.73
CA ILE A 107 -6.52 7.37 -4.55
C ILE A 107 -5.06 6.92 -4.74
N LEU A 108 -4.86 5.65 -5.10
CA LEU A 108 -3.51 5.11 -5.29
C LEU A 108 -2.79 5.71 -6.52
N GLN A 109 -3.51 6.05 -7.58
CA GLN A 109 -2.92 6.75 -8.73
C GLN A 109 -2.41 8.13 -8.33
N GLN A 110 -3.19 8.89 -7.58
CA GLN A 110 -2.78 10.22 -7.10
C GLN A 110 -1.63 10.12 -6.09
N PHE A 111 -1.70 9.18 -5.15
CA PHE A 111 -0.63 8.89 -4.20
C PHE A 111 0.69 8.58 -4.90
N LYS A 112 0.70 7.63 -5.83
CA LYS A 112 1.90 7.28 -6.61
C LYS A 112 2.40 8.46 -7.46
N GLY A 113 1.48 9.22 -8.04
CA GLY A 113 1.78 10.39 -8.86
C GLY A 113 2.44 11.53 -8.06
N SER A 114 1.93 11.80 -6.86
CA SER A 114 2.51 12.81 -5.96
C SER A 114 3.96 12.47 -5.60
N ILE A 115 4.22 11.23 -5.21
CA ILE A 115 5.57 10.76 -4.88
C ILE A 115 6.49 10.83 -6.11
N THR A 116 6.03 10.36 -7.27
CA THR A 116 6.79 10.44 -8.53
C THR A 116 7.16 11.87 -8.87
N LYS A 117 6.26 12.84 -8.65
CA LYS A 117 6.51 14.25 -8.89
C LYS A 117 7.56 14.82 -7.93
N GLN A 118 7.52 14.45 -6.65
CA GLN A 118 8.49 14.92 -5.65
C GLN A 118 9.88 14.33 -5.87
N VAL A 119 9.95 13.06 -6.27
CA VAL A 119 11.22 12.33 -6.47
C VAL A 119 11.83 12.57 -7.86
N GLY A 120 11.01 13.00 -8.82
CA GLY A 120 11.44 13.27 -10.21
C GLY A 120 11.50 12.02 -11.10
N CYS A 121 11.21 10.83 -10.57
CA CYS A 121 11.20 9.60 -11.35
C CYS A 121 10.16 8.60 -10.80
N SER A 122 9.69 7.68 -11.66
CA SER A 122 8.76 6.63 -11.24
C SER A 122 9.50 5.50 -10.54
N ILE A 123 9.17 5.30 -9.27
CA ILE A 123 9.73 4.24 -8.43
C ILE A 123 8.80 3.03 -8.29
N TRP A 124 7.61 3.08 -8.84
CA TRP A 124 6.54 2.11 -8.60
C TRP A 124 6.38 1.09 -9.72
N GLN A 125 5.92 -0.10 -9.36
CA GLN A 125 5.28 -0.99 -10.33
C GLN A 125 3.97 -0.38 -10.83
N LYS A 126 3.58 -0.69 -12.07
CA LYS A 126 2.37 -0.11 -12.70
C LYS A 126 1.08 -0.43 -11.96
N SER A 127 0.96 -1.65 -11.42
CA SER A 127 -0.22 -2.13 -10.69
C SER A 127 0.01 -2.13 -9.18
N PHE A 128 -1.03 -2.51 -8.46
CA PHE A 128 -1.01 -2.82 -7.04
C PHE A 128 -1.79 -4.11 -6.82
N TYR A 129 -1.59 -4.76 -5.70
CA TYR A 129 -2.44 -5.86 -5.23
C TYR A 129 -3.51 -5.29 -4.31
N ASP A 130 -4.73 -5.80 -4.42
CA ASP A 130 -5.83 -5.47 -3.54
C ASP A 130 -6.60 -6.73 -3.10
N HIS A 131 -7.06 -6.72 -1.87
CA HIS A 131 -7.94 -7.71 -1.28
C HIS A 131 -9.03 -7.02 -0.47
N ILE A 132 -10.27 -7.44 -0.67
CA ILE A 132 -11.41 -6.89 0.05
C ILE A 132 -11.59 -7.67 1.35
N ILE A 133 -11.49 -6.96 2.46
CA ILE A 133 -11.70 -7.53 3.79
C ILE A 133 -13.20 -7.59 4.06
N ARG A 134 -13.75 -8.80 4.26
CA ARG A 134 -15.19 -9.01 4.35
C ARG A 134 -15.69 -9.37 5.74
N ASN A 135 -14.82 -9.72 6.66
CA ASN A 135 -15.19 -10.11 8.02
C ASN A 135 -14.07 -9.81 9.01
N GLU A 136 -14.43 -9.86 10.28
CA GLU A 136 -13.52 -9.55 11.40
C GLU A 136 -12.29 -10.47 11.45
N LEU A 137 -12.45 -11.76 11.19
CA LEU A 137 -11.31 -12.71 11.20
C LEU A 137 -10.29 -12.39 10.11
N ASP A 138 -10.75 -12.00 8.91
CA ASP A 138 -9.90 -11.59 7.81
C ASP A 138 -9.18 -10.28 8.16
N TYR A 139 -9.91 -9.32 8.73
CA TYR A 139 -9.35 -8.07 9.21
C TYR A 139 -8.25 -8.28 10.25
N GLN A 140 -8.48 -9.08 11.28
CA GLN A 140 -7.51 -9.35 12.34
C GLN A 140 -6.25 -10.04 11.82
N LYS A 141 -6.38 -11.01 10.90
CA LYS A 141 -5.24 -11.68 10.26
C LYS A 141 -4.38 -10.69 9.46
N ILE A 142 -5.00 -9.83 8.69
CA ILE A 142 -4.30 -8.84 7.88
C ILE A 142 -3.66 -7.78 8.77
N TRP A 143 -4.37 -7.33 9.81
CA TRP A 143 -3.86 -6.37 10.76
C TRP A 143 -2.59 -6.90 11.45
N GLN A 144 -2.65 -8.15 11.95
CA GLN A 144 -1.50 -8.82 12.56
C GLN A 144 -0.35 -9.04 11.55
N TYR A 145 -0.68 -9.38 10.30
CA TYR A 145 0.31 -9.53 9.25
C TYR A 145 1.06 -8.22 9.01
N ILE A 146 0.37 -7.09 8.90
CA ILE A 146 1.00 -5.77 8.76
C ILE A 146 1.89 -5.45 9.97
N ASP A 147 1.40 -5.72 11.17
CA ASP A 147 2.07 -5.39 12.43
C ASP A 147 3.38 -6.18 12.62
N THR A 148 3.37 -7.45 12.25
CA THR A 148 4.53 -8.34 12.42
C THR A 148 5.48 -8.36 11.23
N ASN A 149 5.10 -7.76 10.11
CA ASN A 149 5.86 -7.83 8.85
C ASN A 149 7.30 -7.32 8.98
N PRO A 150 7.60 -6.17 9.62
CA PRO A 150 8.98 -5.69 9.74
C PRO A 150 9.92 -6.68 10.44
N VAL A 151 9.43 -7.37 11.47
CA VAL A 151 10.22 -8.38 12.21
C VAL A 151 10.44 -9.63 11.39
N LYS A 152 9.48 -9.98 10.53
CA LYS A 152 9.49 -11.16 9.66
C LYS A 152 9.96 -10.86 8.24
N TRP A 153 10.66 -9.73 8.02
CA TRP A 153 11.05 -9.32 6.68
C TRP A 153 11.76 -10.41 5.88
N LYS A 154 12.65 -11.19 6.50
CA LYS A 154 13.37 -12.28 5.83
C LYS A 154 12.48 -13.44 5.37
N ASP A 155 11.31 -13.59 5.99
CA ASP A 155 10.34 -14.63 5.67
C ASP A 155 9.22 -14.11 4.77
N ASP A 156 9.28 -12.82 4.39
CA ASP A 156 8.27 -12.19 3.55
C ASP A 156 8.39 -12.65 2.09
N GLN A 157 7.24 -12.86 1.44
CA GLN A 157 7.17 -13.23 0.02
C GLN A 157 7.79 -12.20 -0.95
N TYR A 158 8.00 -10.98 -0.49
CA TYR A 158 8.63 -9.89 -1.26
C TYR A 158 10.12 -9.73 -0.98
N TYR A 159 10.67 -10.53 -0.05
CA TYR A 159 12.11 -10.53 0.26
C TYR A 159 12.92 -10.95 -0.98
N ILE A 160 13.95 -10.18 -1.31
CA ILE A 160 14.93 -10.45 -2.37
C ILE A 160 16.35 -10.14 -1.91
#